data_8ab56a8768e3f6a3aa408f3109dfef61
#
_entry.id   8ab56a8768e3f6a3aa408f3109dfef61
#
_cell.length_a   1.000
_cell.length_b   1.000
_cell.length_c   1.000
_cell.angle_alpha   90.00
_cell.angle_beta   90.00
_cell.angle_gamma   90.00
#
_symmetry.space_group_name_H-M   'P 1'
#
loop_
_entity.id
_entity.type
_entity.pdbx_description
1 polymer ?
#
loop_
_entity_poly.entity_id
_entity_poly.type
_entity_poly.pdbx_seq_one_letter_code
_entity_poly.pdbx_strand_id
1 'polypeptide(L)'
;MSNSKNKKKALNIIIVGCGKVGATLIEQLCAEGNDITIIDMNADIVQSLSSAYDVMGVVGNGASFSVQQEAGIDKTDLFIAVTESDELNLLCCTVAKKVGNCAAIARVRNPDYTKDINYLRNKLGLTFIINPELEASREIARILYLPTALQVNSFAHGQARLIKFKIPAGNILDNMAIMNLRDVSTEVLICAVERDGELHIPSGTFTLKEGDIISFVAQGNKAVTFLKKIGFDTWRVKNTMIIGGGKSTYYLADQLISRGISVKIIEKDREKCEQLSILLPKAIIINGDGTDEATLLEEGIETVESFVPLTGLDEENILLTLYAKKVSNAKVVTKINRSSFKEVINGLDLGSVVYPRYITAEAIIAYARAKKDSMGSNIETLYHLFDSRAEAIEFSIKEQSSVTDIPLKDLNIRKNLLVCFINRNGTIIIPSGNDCIQKGDTVMIMTTHTGFNDIMDIVKK
;
A
#
# COMPACT_ATOMS: atom_id res chain seq x y z
N MET A 1 11.46 14.55 41.16
CA MET A 1 11.98 15.24 39.95
C MET A 1 11.28 14.62 38.74
N SER A 2 10.50 15.41 38.05
CA SER A 2 9.47 14.97 37.11
C SER A 2 10.07 14.36 35.84
N ASN A 3 9.66 13.12 35.55
CA ASN A 3 9.78 12.50 34.24
C ASN A 3 8.95 13.32 33.24
N SER A 4 9.56 14.29 32.57
CA SER A 4 8.97 14.84 31.36
C SER A 4 9.14 13.80 30.24
N LYS A 5 8.21 12.86 30.13
CA LYS A 5 8.00 12.12 28.88
C LYS A 5 7.81 13.18 27.79
N ASN A 6 8.73 13.25 26.84
CA ASN A 6 8.56 14.01 25.60
C ASN A 6 7.24 13.58 24.96
N LYS A 7 6.15 14.27 25.29
CA LYS A 7 4.89 14.12 24.55
C LYS A 7 5.21 14.59 23.13
N LYS A 8 5.24 13.70 22.17
CA LYS A 8 5.35 14.05 20.76
C LYS A 8 4.28 15.10 20.45
N LYS A 9 4.69 16.17 19.80
CA LYS A 9 3.77 17.22 19.39
C LYS A 9 2.80 16.65 18.36
N ALA A 10 1.50 16.66 18.65
CA ALA A 10 0.46 16.33 17.69
C ALA A 10 0.59 17.24 16.47
N LEU A 11 0.35 16.73 15.27
CA LEU A 11 0.23 17.58 14.07
C LEU A 11 -1.19 18.16 14.03
N ASN A 12 -1.28 19.43 13.64
CA ASN A 12 -2.53 20.05 13.26
C ASN A 12 -2.80 19.75 11.79
N ILE A 13 -3.84 18.96 11.50
CA ILE A 13 -4.13 18.46 10.16
C ILE A 13 -5.51 18.95 9.72
N ILE A 14 -5.61 19.57 8.54
CA ILE A 14 -6.88 19.87 7.90
C ILE A 14 -7.12 18.84 6.79
N ILE A 15 -8.31 18.22 6.79
CA ILE A 15 -8.75 17.28 5.75
C ILE A 15 -9.98 17.85 5.05
N VAL A 16 -9.87 18.07 3.72
CA VAL A 16 -10.97 18.55 2.87
C VAL A 16 -11.50 17.36 2.05
N GLY A 17 -12.81 17.12 2.17
CA GLY A 17 -13.50 16.00 1.56
C GLY A 17 -13.58 14.80 2.50
N CYS A 18 -14.75 14.64 3.10
CA CYS A 18 -15.05 13.61 4.12
C CYS A 18 -15.72 12.37 3.53
N GLY A 19 -15.53 12.12 2.22
CA GLY A 19 -15.96 10.89 1.57
C GLY A 19 -15.15 9.69 2.06
N LYS A 20 -15.25 8.59 1.33
CA LYS A 20 -14.67 7.29 1.74
C LYS A 20 -13.16 7.31 2.08
N VAL A 21 -12.35 8.03 1.32
CA VAL A 21 -10.90 8.18 1.57
C VAL A 21 -10.67 9.10 2.76
N GLY A 22 -11.38 10.25 2.82
CA GLY A 22 -11.29 11.18 3.94
C GLY A 22 -11.63 10.53 5.27
N ALA A 23 -12.73 9.76 5.33
CA ALA A 23 -13.13 9.04 6.53
C ALA A 23 -12.07 8.04 7.01
N THR A 24 -11.45 7.28 6.09
CA THR A 24 -10.35 6.37 6.44
C THR A 24 -9.12 7.13 6.98
N LEU A 25 -8.80 8.29 6.39
CA LEU A 25 -7.70 9.13 6.89
C LEU A 25 -7.99 9.69 8.28
N ILE A 26 -9.22 10.18 8.51
CA ILE A 26 -9.67 10.70 9.82
C ILE A 26 -9.50 9.62 10.88
N GLU A 27 -10.06 8.44 10.65
CA GLU A 27 -9.98 7.30 11.58
C GLU A 27 -8.53 6.98 11.96
N GLN A 28 -7.66 6.82 10.98
CA GLN A 28 -6.28 6.40 11.21
C GLN A 28 -5.41 7.51 11.82
N LEU A 29 -5.55 8.76 11.34
CA LEU A 29 -4.76 9.87 11.85
C LEU A 29 -5.20 10.31 13.26
N CYS A 30 -6.49 10.16 13.62
CA CYS A 30 -6.98 10.32 14.99
C CYS A 30 -6.36 9.27 15.91
N ALA A 31 -6.35 8.01 15.49
CA ALA A 31 -5.75 6.91 16.27
C ALA A 31 -4.25 7.15 16.59
N GLU A 32 -3.56 7.95 15.76
CA GLU A 32 -2.17 8.36 15.98
C GLU A 32 -2.00 9.59 16.86
N GLY A 33 -3.08 10.13 17.41
CA GLY A 33 -3.08 11.28 18.32
C GLY A 33 -2.67 12.58 17.63
N ASN A 34 -3.22 12.85 16.45
CA ASN A 34 -3.12 14.13 15.76
C ASN A 34 -4.40 14.96 15.99
N ASP A 35 -4.27 16.29 15.93
CA ASP A 35 -5.38 17.24 16.03
C ASP A 35 -5.94 17.47 14.63
N ILE A 36 -7.20 17.07 14.39
CA ILE A 36 -7.79 17.06 13.06
C ILE A 36 -8.95 18.04 12.97
N THR A 37 -8.94 18.85 11.92
CA THR A 37 -10.07 19.64 11.46
C THR A 37 -10.54 19.11 10.11
N ILE A 38 -11.83 18.90 9.95
CA ILE A 38 -12.44 18.40 8.70
C ILE A 38 -13.27 19.49 8.03
N ILE A 39 -13.22 19.53 6.70
CA ILE A 39 -14.01 20.45 5.88
C ILE A 39 -14.77 19.63 4.84
N ASP A 40 -16.09 19.77 4.81
CA ASP A 40 -16.94 19.20 3.76
C ASP A 40 -18.15 20.11 3.49
N MET A 41 -18.71 20.04 2.28
CA MET A 41 -19.93 20.75 1.93
C MET A 41 -21.17 20.15 2.58
N ASN A 42 -21.12 18.88 2.94
CA ASN A 42 -22.24 18.12 3.52
C ASN A 42 -22.19 18.18 5.05
N ALA A 43 -23.14 18.93 5.62
CA ALA A 43 -23.26 19.12 7.07
C ALA A 43 -23.48 17.80 7.83
N ASP A 44 -24.26 16.86 7.27
CA ASP A 44 -24.57 15.57 7.92
C ASP A 44 -23.32 14.70 8.04
N ILE A 45 -22.47 14.70 7.00
CA ILE A 45 -21.19 13.99 7.03
C ILE A 45 -20.25 14.61 8.08
N VAL A 46 -20.14 15.94 8.10
CA VAL A 46 -19.32 16.66 9.09
C VAL A 46 -19.78 16.33 10.50
N GLN A 47 -21.08 16.42 10.76
CA GLN A 47 -21.66 16.13 12.08
C GLN A 47 -21.44 14.67 12.48
N SER A 48 -21.66 13.73 11.57
CA SER A 48 -21.47 12.29 11.83
C SER A 48 -20.02 11.96 12.22
N LEU A 49 -19.05 12.49 11.46
CA LEU A 49 -17.63 12.24 11.73
C LEU A 49 -17.14 12.97 12.98
N SER A 50 -17.60 14.20 13.24
CA SER A 50 -17.25 14.91 14.47
C SER A 50 -17.85 14.24 15.72
N SER A 51 -18.97 13.54 15.56
CA SER A 51 -19.58 12.76 16.67
C SER A 51 -18.87 11.41 16.90
N ALA A 52 -18.31 10.82 15.83
CA ALA A 52 -17.63 9.51 15.90
C ALA A 52 -16.18 9.63 16.32
N TYR A 53 -15.52 10.72 15.97
CA TYR A 53 -14.11 10.98 16.25
C TYR A 53 -13.96 12.34 16.94
N ASP A 54 -12.90 12.51 17.72
CA ASP A 54 -12.57 13.78 18.38
C ASP A 54 -11.94 14.75 17.36
N VAL A 55 -12.79 15.30 16.46
CA VAL A 55 -12.36 16.19 15.37
C VAL A 55 -13.21 17.44 15.30
N MET A 56 -12.62 18.57 14.94
CA MET A 56 -13.33 19.80 14.66
C MET A 56 -13.93 19.75 13.24
N GLY A 57 -15.21 20.10 13.09
CA GLY A 57 -15.89 20.11 11.81
C GLY A 57 -16.20 21.54 11.33
N VAL A 58 -15.93 21.83 10.06
CA VAL A 58 -16.30 23.07 9.36
C VAL A 58 -17.10 22.72 8.12
N VAL A 59 -18.29 23.27 7.99
CA VAL A 59 -19.15 23.07 6.81
C VAL A 59 -18.89 24.15 5.79
N GLY A 60 -18.41 23.80 4.60
CA GLY A 60 -18.15 24.79 3.56
C GLY A 60 -17.26 24.30 2.42
N ASN A 61 -17.03 25.20 1.47
CA ASN A 61 -16.16 24.96 0.34
C ASN A 61 -14.68 25.07 0.78
N GLY A 62 -13.93 23.95 0.74
CA GLY A 62 -12.54 23.92 1.14
C GLY A 62 -11.59 24.81 0.31
N ALA A 63 -12.01 25.29 -0.86
CA ALA A 63 -11.25 26.28 -1.64
C ALA A 63 -11.50 27.71 -1.17
N SER A 64 -12.48 27.95 -0.29
CA SER A 64 -12.75 29.29 0.25
C SER A 64 -11.73 29.66 1.31
N PHE A 65 -11.12 30.83 1.16
CA PHE A 65 -10.19 31.38 2.13
C PHE A 65 -10.80 31.54 3.54
N SER A 66 -12.03 32.03 3.63
CA SER A 66 -12.73 32.19 4.91
C SER A 66 -12.97 30.85 5.61
N VAL A 67 -13.35 29.82 4.88
CA VAL A 67 -13.52 28.45 5.40
C VAL A 67 -12.19 27.86 5.89
N GLN A 68 -11.11 28.07 5.14
CA GLN A 68 -9.78 27.62 5.58
C GLN A 68 -9.29 28.38 6.82
N GLN A 69 -9.62 29.70 6.93
CA GLN A 69 -9.32 30.47 8.14
C GLN A 69 -10.11 29.97 9.36
N GLU A 70 -11.40 29.72 9.21
CA GLU A 70 -12.24 29.13 10.24
C GLU A 70 -11.70 27.76 10.70
N ALA A 71 -11.20 26.95 9.75
CA ALA A 71 -10.57 25.67 10.02
C ALA A 71 -9.17 25.77 10.65
N GLY A 72 -8.60 26.97 10.82
CA GLY A 72 -7.32 27.18 11.48
C GLY A 72 -6.10 26.99 10.61
N ILE A 73 -6.16 27.35 9.30
CA ILE A 73 -5.06 27.18 8.34
C ILE A 73 -3.72 27.77 8.79
N ASP A 74 -3.75 28.87 9.55
CA ASP A 74 -2.54 29.53 10.04
C ASP A 74 -1.69 28.68 10.99
N LYS A 75 -2.31 27.70 11.65
CA LYS A 75 -1.64 26.80 12.62
C LYS A 75 -1.49 25.37 12.07
N THR A 76 -1.87 25.16 10.81
CA THR A 76 -1.90 23.84 10.19
C THR A 76 -0.50 23.38 9.79
N ASP A 77 -0.15 22.17 10.15
CA ASP A 77 1.09 21.51 9.74
C ASP A 77 0.91 20.77 8.40
N LEU A 78 -0.26 20.16 8.19
CA LEU A 78 -0.57 19.35 7.02
C LEU A 78 -1.99 19.60 6.53
N PHE A 79 -2.13 19.96 5.27
CA PHE A 79 -3.41 20.16 4.58
C PHE A 79 -3.61 19.06 3.53
N ILE A 80 -4.74 18.35 3.58
CA ILE A 80 -5.02 17.20 2.73
C ILE A 80 -6.36 17.46 2.01
N ALA A 81 -6.36 17.49 0.67
CA ALA A 81 -7.57 17.62 -0.13
C ALA A 81 -7.84 16.31 -0.91
N VAL A 82 -8.97 15.65 -0.59
CA VAL A 82 -9.40 14.37 -1.13
C VAL A 82 -10.86 14.34 -1.55
N THR A 83 -11.38 15.48 -2.03
CA THR A 83 -12.74 15.60 -2.59
C THR A 83 -12.88 14.80 -3.90
N GLU A 84 -14.06 14.77 -4.50
CA GLU A 84 -14.28 14.06 -5.77
C GLU A 84 -13.72 14.78 -6.99
N SER A 85 -13.47 16.10 -6.94
CA SER A 85 -12.89 16.87 -8.03
C SER A 85 -11.39 17.08 -7.85
N ASP A 86 -10.62 16.69 -8.88
CA ASP A 86 -9.17 16.87 -8.92
C ASP A 86 -8.80 18.36 -8.94
N GLU A 87 -9.56 19.19 -9.70
CA GLU A 87 -9.38 20.63 -9.81
C GLU A 87 -9.63 21.31 -8.46
N LEU A 88 -10.71 20.91 -7.76
CA LEU A 88 -11.01 21.43 -6.42
C LEU A 88 -9.90 21.07 -5.43
N ASN A 89 -9.39 19.85 -5.47
CA ASN A 89 -8.29 19.41 -4.61
C ASN A 89 -7.01 20.24 -4.85
N LEU A 90 -6.67 20.49 -6.12
CA LEU A 90 -5.53 21.34 -6.49
C LEU A 90 -5.75 22.78 -6.03
N LEU A 91 -6.95 23.33 -6.22
CA LEU A 91 -7.29 24.69 -5.80
C LEU A 91 -7.25 24.83 -4.28
N CYS A 92 -7.87 23.92 -3.52
CA CYS A 92 -7.82 23.91 -2.05
C CYS A 92 -6.39 23.94 -1.53
N CYS A 93 -5.53 23.07 -2.06
CA CYS A 93 -4.13 22.98 -1.67
C CYS A 93 -3.33 24.22 -2.08
N THR A 94 -3.63 24.82 -3.25
CA THR A 94 -2.97 26.06 -3.71
C THR A 94 -3.31 27.24 -2.80
N VAL A 95 -4.58 27.39 -2.40
CA VAL A 95 -5.00 28.41 -1.43
C VAL A 95 -4.30 28.16 -0.10
N ALA A 96 -4.34 26.95 0.43
CA ALA A 96 -3.69 26.58 1.69
C ALA A 96 -2.19 26.91 1.70
N LYS A 97 -1.49 26.68 0.58
CA LYS A 97 -0.06 27.02 0.43
C LYS A 97 0.23 28.51 0.39
N LYS A 98 -0.73 29.30 -0.08
CA LYS A 98 -0.58 30.78 -0.17
C LYS A 98 -0.91 31.47 1.15
N VAL A 99 -1.81 30.90 1.92
CA VAL A 99 -2.31 31.46 3.19
C VAL A 99 -1.52 30.92 4.37
N GLY A 100 -1.34 29.60 4.45
CA GLY A 100 -0.60 28.93 5.52
C GLY A 100 0.79 28.48 5.08
N ASN A 101 1.62 28.15 6.04
CA ASN A 101 2.95 27.56 5.80
C ASN A 101 2.94 26.04 5.97
N CYS A 102 1.84 25.39 5.57
CA CYS A 102 1.64 23.96 5.74
C CYS A 102 2.21 23.13 4.59
N ALA A 103 2.45 21.84 4.83
CA ALA A 103 2.58 20.89 3.75
C ALA A 103 1.19 20.63 3.15
N ALA A 104 1.10 20.49 1.82
CA ALA A 104 -0.17 20.30 1.14
C ALA A 104 -0.14 19.04 0.26
N ILE A 105 -1.14 18.17 0.45
CA ILE A 105 -1.33 16.93 -0.30
C ILE A 105 -2.66 16.99 -1.06
N ALA A 106 -2.62 16.83 -2.38
CA ALA A 106 -3.79 16.80 -3.24
C ALA A 106 -4.01 15.41 -3.84
N ARG A 107 -5.28 14.93 -3.85
CA ARG A 107 -5.67 13.78 -4.64
C ARG A 107 -5.96 14.20 -6.07
N VAL A 108 -5.26 13.58 -7.04
CA VAL A 108 -5.44 13.82 -8.48
C VAL A 108 -5.48 12.49 -9.21
N ARG A 109 -6.58 12.18 -9.87
CA ARG A 109 -6.85 10.86 -10.48
C ARG A 109 -6.89 10.88 -12.00
N ASN A 110 -7.09 12.07 -12.60
CA ASN A 110 -7.21 12.19 -14.05
C ASN A 110 -5.88 11.88 -14.74
N PRO A 111 -5.86 10.98 -15.76
CA PRO A 111 -4.66 10.66 -16.53
C PRO A 111 -3.99 11.89 -17.16
N ASP A 112 -4.76 12.88 -17.59
CA ASP A 112 -4.21 14.09 -18.20
C ASP A 112 -3.33 14.88 -17.23
N TYR A 113 -3.74 14.99 -15.97
CA TYR A 113 -2.93 15.65 -14.95
C TYR A 113 -1.75 14.78 -14.46
N THR A 114 -1.93 13.46 -14.52
CA THR A 114 -0.89 12.53 -14.04
C THR A 114 0.36 12.56 -14.90
N LYS A 115 0.23 12.82 -16.21
CA LYS A 115 1.37 12.97 -17.13
C LYS A 115 2.29 14.12 -16.72
N ASP A 116 1.71 15.22 -16.23
CA ASP A 116 2.41 16.45 -15.84
C ASP A 116 2.50 16.65 -14.32
N ILE A 117 2.35 15.57 -13.55
CA ILE A 117 2.21 15.62 -12.08
C ILE A 117 3.36 16.33 -11.38
N ASN A 118 4.59 16.15 -11.86
CA ASN A 118 5.78 16.81 -11.31
C ASN A 118 5.79 18.32 -11.60
N TYR A 119 5.32 18.72 -12.78
CA TYR A 119 5.16 20.12 -13.14
C TYR A 119 4.11 20.78 -12.26
N LEU A 120 2.92 20.19 -12.16
CA LEU A 120 1.83 20.69 -11.31
C LEU A 120 2.28 20.79 -9.85
N ARG A 121 2.87 19.74 -9.30
CA ARG A 121 3.38 19.72 -7.94
C ARG A 121 4.33 20.89 -7.68
N ASN A 122 5.31 21.10 -8.55
CA ASN A 122 6.34 22.13 -8.36
C ASN A 122 5.78 23.54 -8.56
N LYS A 123 4.94 23.75 -9.58
CA LYS A 123 4.38 25.08 -9.87
C LYS A 123 3.33 25.54 -8.88
N LEU A 124 2.52 24.60 -8.35
CA LEU A 124 1.53 24.88 -7.32
C LEU A 124 2.12 24.83 -5.89
N GLY A 125 3.39 24.46 -5.75
CA GLY A 125 4.08 24.37 -4.46
C GLY A 125 3.56 23.23 -3.59
N LEU A 126 2.96 22.20 -4.18
CA LEU A 126 2.41 21.06 -3.45
C LEU A 126 3.53 20.14 -2.96
N THR A 127 3.35 19.62 -1.78
CA THR A 127 4.32 18.70 -1.19
C THR A 127 4.25 17.33 -1.86
N PHE A 128 3.02 16.83 -2.04
CA PHE A 128 2.75 15.52 -2.60
C PHE A 128 1.44 15.55 -3.39
N ILE A 129 1.37 14.81 -4.48
CA ILE A 129 0.13 14.53 -5.20
C ILE A 129 -0.06 13.02 -5.20
N ILE A 130 -1.24 12.56 -4.78
CA ILE A 130 -1.56 11.15 -4.69
C ILE A 130 -2.63 10.77 -5.73
N ASN A 131 -2.42 9.63 -6.38
CA ASN A 131 -3.36 9.03 -7.31
C ASN A 131 -3.70 7.60 -6.88
N PRO A 132 -4.82 7.40 -6.16
CA PRO A 132 -5.22 6.08 -5.66
C PRO A 132 -5.34 5.01 -6.74
N GLU A 133 -5.89 5.39 -7.89
CA GLU A 133 -6.14 4.50 -9.02
C GLU A 133 -4.83 4.04 -9.66
N LEU A 134 -3.86 4.95 -9.78
CA LEU A 134 -2.52 4.63 -10.27
C LEU A 134 -1.76 3.74 -9.29
N GLU A 135 -1.79 4.04 -7.98
CA GLU A 135 -1.09 3.22 -6.99
C GLU A 135 -1.69 1.81 -6.89
N ALA A 136 -3.02 1.70 -6.88
CA ALA A 136 -3.69 0.40 -6.92
C ALA A 136 -3.34 -0.39 -8.19
N SER A 137 -3.32 0.26 -9.35
CA SER A 137 -2.95 -0.40 -10.61
C SER A 137 -1.48 -0.82 -10.62
N ARG A 138 -0.58 -0.07 -9.99
CA ARG A 138 0.84 -0.47 -9.80
C ARG A 138 0.96 -1.73 -8.94
N GLU A 139 0.16 -1.83 -7.88
CA GLU A 139 0.15 -3.01 -7.03
C GLU A 139 -0.41 -4.23 -7.77
N ILE A 140 -1.54 -4.08 -8.46
CA ILE A 140 -2.09 -5.14 -9.32
C ILE A 140 -1.05 -5.60 -10.36
N ALA A 141 -0.41 -4.66 -11.06
CA ALA A 141 0.60 -4.98 -12.04
C ALA A 141 1.78 -5.75 -11.44
N ARG A 142 2.25 -5.38 -10.24
CA ARG A 142 3.31 -6.12 -9.53
C ARG A 142 2.91 -7.57 -9.23
N ILE A 143 1.66 -7.80 -8.82
CA ILE A 143 1.11 -9.13 -8.56
C ILE A 143 1.06 -9.94 -9.86
N LEU A 144 0.63 -9.35 -10.97
CA LEU A 144 0.55 -10.03 -12.27
C LEU A 144 1.92 -10.32 -12.88
N TYR A 145 2.95 -9.55 -12.55
CA TYR A 145 4.34 -9.88 -12.94
C TYR A 145 4.95 -11.00 -12.11
N LEU A 146 4.36 -11.31 -10.96
CA LEU A 146 4.77 -12.38 -10.08
C LEU A 146 3.52 -13.14 -9.60
N PRO A 147 2.92 -13.98 -10.46
CA PRO A 147 1.59 -14.56 -10.20
C PRO A 147 1.50 -15.42 -8.95
N THR A 148 2.62 -15.99 -8.49
CA THR A 148 2.69 -16.76 -7.25
C THR A 148 2.57 -15.89 -5.99
N ALA A 149 2.81 -14.56 -6.09
CA ALA A 149 2.67 -13.66 -4.97
C ALA A 149 1.20 -13.35 -4.68
N LEU A 150 0.86 -13.28 -3.39
CA LEU A 150 -0.41 -12.74 -2.91
C LEU A 150 -0.32 -11.21 -2.77
N GLN A 151 0.86 -10.71 -2.36
CA GLN A 151 1.15 -9.29 -2.19
C GLN A 151 2.62 -9.01 -2.45
N VAL A 152 2.94 -7.82 -2.96
CA VAL A 152 4.32 -7.36 -3.22
C VAL A 152 4.47 -5.90 -2.79
N ASN A 153 5.16 -5.65 -1.69
CA ASN A 153 5.51 -4.30 -1.22
C ASN A 153 6.95 -3.97 -1.61
N SER A 154 7.22 -2.70 -1.90
CA SER A 154 8.56 -2.24 -2.28
C SER A 154 9.16 -1.34 -1.21
N PHE A 155 10.43 -1.56 -0.88
CA PHE A 155 11.24 -0.82 0.08
C PHE A 155 12.54 -0.35 -0.57
N ALA A 156 13.29 0.52 0.11
CA ALA A 156 14.56 1.06 -0.38
C ALA A 156 14.44 1.57 -1.82
N HIS A 157 13.44 2.42 -2.10
CA HIS A 157 13.17 2.97 -3.45
C HIS A 157 13.00 1.89 -4.54
N GLY A 158 12.46 0.71 -4.18
CA GLY A 158 12.20 -0.40 -5.09
C GLY A 158 13.32 -1.42 -5.21
N GLN A 159 14.44 -1.25 -4.51
CA GLN A 159 15.57 -2.19 -4.52
C GLN A 159 15.29 -3.47 -3.73
N ALA A 160 14.54 -3.38 -2.64
CA ALA A 160 14.07 -4.51 -1.85
C ALA A 160 12.57 -4.72 -2.02
N ARG A 161 12.13 -5.97 -1.97
CA ARG A 161 10.71 -6.35 -2.05
C ARG A 161 10.36 -7.28 -0.90
N LEU A 162 9.24 -6.99 -0.25
CA LEU A 162 8.56 -7.90 0.66
C LEU A 162 7.47 -8.61 -0.13
N ILE A 163 7.56 -9.93 -0.24
CA ILE A 163 6.68 -10.75 -1.04
C ILE A 163 5.94 -11.72 -0.13
N LYS A 164 4.63 -11.75 -0.25
CA LYS A 164 3.72 -12.63 0.49
C LYS A 164 3.26 -13.75 -0.44
N PHE A 165 3.35 -15.01 0.00
CA PHE A 165 2.82 -16.16 -0.72
C PHE A 165 2.39 -17.29 0.23
N LYS A 166 1.58 -18.23 -0.27
CA LYS A 166 1.13 -19.40 0.48
C LYS A 166 1.98 -20.62 0.08
N ILE A 167 2.40 -21.41 1.07
CA ILE A 167 3.13 -22.66 0.83
C ILE A 167 2.14 -23.72 0.33
N PRO A 168 2.29 -24.19 -0.92
CA PRO A 168 1.41 -25.25 -1.45
C PRO A 168 1.79 -26.63 -0.92
N ALA A 169 0.89 -27.59 -1.09
CA ALA A 169 1.14 -28.99 -0.77
C ALA A 169 2.37 -29.55 -1.49
N GLY A 170 3.20 -30.30 -0.75
CA GLY A 170 4.40 -30.93 -1.30
C GLY A 170 5.53 -29.97 -1.65
N ASN A 171 5.51 -28.72 -1.20
CA ASN A 171 6.58 -27.77 -1.41
C ASN A 171 7.80 -28.12 -0.57
N ILE A 172 9.01 -27.82 -1.07
CA ILE A 172 10.28 -28.10 -0.36
C ILE A 172 10.41 -27.35 0.98
N LEU A 173 9.61 -26.28 1.19
CA LEU A 173 9.56 -25.54 2.45
C LEU A 173 8.72 -26.23 3.52
N ASP A 174 7.88 -27.20 3.15
CA ASP A 174 7.07 -27.93 4.13
C ASP A 174 7.96 -28.72 5.08
N ASN A 175 7.71 -28.59 6.39
CA ASN A 175 8.49 -29.14 7.48
C ASN A 175 9.96 -28.66 7.56
N MET A 176 10.32 -27.57 6.87
CA MET A 176 11.65 -26.98 6.92
C MET A 176 11.78 -25.98 8.10
N ALA A 177 12.82 -26.12 8.91
CA ALA A 177 13.20 -25.09 9.86
C ALA A 177 13.82 -23.88 9.13
N ILE A 178 13.47 -22.66 9.52
CA ILE A 178 13.94 -21.43 8.83
C ILE A 178 15.46 -21.31 8.80
N MET A 179 16.16 -21.81 9.83
CA MET A 179 17.63 -21.82 9.82
C MET A 179 18.22 -22.58 8.63
N ASN A 180 17.53 -23.61 8.13
CA ASN A 180 17.94 -24.41 6.98
C ASN A 180 17.62 -23.74 5.64
N LEU A 181 16.89 -22.62 5.64
CA LEU A 181 16.62 -21.86 4.42
C LEU A 181 17.90 -21.37 3.74
N ARG A 182 18.99 -21.20 4.49
CA ARG A 182 20.29 -20.81 3.95
C ARG A 182 20.85 -21.83 2.95
N ASP A 183 20.49 -23.10 3.06
CA ASP A 183 20.87 -24.17 2.13
C ASP A 183 20.17 -23.97 0.76
N VAL A 184 18.99 -23.32 0.77
CA VAL A 184 18.24 -22.99 -0.44
C VAL A 184 18.65 -21.62 -0.99
N SER A 185 18.74 -20.60 -0.12
CA SER A 185 19.13 -19.24 -0.49
C SER A 185 19.62 -18.43 0.70
N THR A 186 20.76 -17.75 0.51
CA THR A 186 21.30 -16.76 1.46
C THR A 186 20.83 -15.34 1.18
N GLU A 187 20.04 -15.11 0.11
CA GLU A 187 19.67 -13.80 -0.41
C GLU A 187 18.22 -13.43 -0.07
N VAL A 188 17.58 -14.24 0.80
CA VAL A 188 16.20 -14.02 1.25
C VAL A 188 16.09 -14.21 2.76
N LEU A 189 15.13 -13.50 3.37
CA LEU A 189 14.80 -13.64 4.78
C LEU A 189 13.30 -13.73 4.94
N ILE A 190 12.80 -14.79 5.58
CA ILE A 190 11.40 -14.90 5.96
C ILE A 190 11.18 -14.02 7.18
N CYS A 191 10.29 -13.03 7.03
CA CYS A 191 10.06 -11.98 8.02
C CYS A 191 8.80 -12.21 8.85
N ALA A 192 7.80 -12.89 8.28
CA ALA A 192 6.54 -13.18 8.96
C ALA A 192 5.92 -14.47 8.41
N VAL A 193 5.20 -15.18 9.27
CA VAL A 193 4.44 -16.39 8.94
C VAL A 193 3.04 -16.25 9.55
N GLU A 194 2.01 -16.41 8.74
CA GLU A 194 0.62 -16.50 9.18
C GLU A 194 0.15 -17.94 9.07
N ARG A 195 -0.27 -18.53 10.19
CA ARG A 195 -0.77 -19.90 10.32
C ARG A 195 -2.07 -19.89 11.12
N ASP A 196 -3.13 -20.46 10.58
CA ASP A 196 -4.44 -20.58 11.24
C ASP A 196 -4.97 -19.23 11.81
N GLY A 197 -4.69 -18.14 11.08
CA GLY A 197 -5.07 -16.78 11.49
C GLY A 197 -4.13 -16.12 12.50
N GLU A 198 -3.16 -16.84 13.07
CA GLU A 198 -2.15 -16.28 13.97
C GLU A 198 -0.91 -15.81 13.20
N LEU A 199 -0.38 -14.66 13.60
CA LEU A 199 0.82 -14.06 13.00
C LEU A 199 2.05 -14.29 13.88
N HIS A 200 3.11 -14.83 13.27
CA HIS A 200 4.38 -15.08 13.91
C HIS A 200 5.51 -14.29 13.22
N ILE A 201 6.35 -13.63 14.02
CA ILE A 201 7.68 -13.19 13.56
C ILE A 201 8.64 -14.33 13.89
N PRO A 202 9.08 -15.11 12.88
CA PRO A 202 9.72 -16.39 13.14
C PRO A 202 11.16 -16.25 13.60
N SER A 203 11.59 -17.19 14.46
CA SER A 203 13.00 -17.43 14.76
C SER A 203 13.59 -18.48 13.81
N GLY A 204 14.90 -18.66 13.84
CA GLY A 204 15.57 -19.70 13.02
C GLY A 204 15.07 -21.13 13.27
N THR A 205 14.55 -21.42 14.47
CA THR A 205 14.02 -22.74 14.86
C THR A 205 12.55 -22.94 14.48
N PHE A 206 11.89 -21.90 13.95
CA PHE A 206 10.49 -21.99 13.51
C PHE A 206 10.41 -22.94 12.30
N THR A 207 9.50 -23.91 12.37
CA THR A 207 9.28 -24.88 11.30
C THR A 207 8.10 -24.44 10.44
N LEU A 208 8.35 -24.27 9.16
CA LEU A 208 7.33 -23.94 8.14
C LEU A 208 6.45 -25.16 7.86
N LYS A 209 5.22 -24.94 7.47
CA LYS A 209 4.25 -25.97 7.10
C LYS A 209 3.50 -25.63 5.83
N GLU A 210 3.01 -26.66 5.16
CA GLU A 210 2.00 -26.51 4.12
C GLU A 210 0.83 -25.65 4.63
N GLY A 211 0.33 -24.75 3.77
CA GLY A 211 -0.76 -23.84 4.10
C GLY A 211 -0.33 -22.55 4.77
N ASP A 212 0.89 -22.46 5.32
CA ASP A 212 1.41 -21.21 5.87
C ASP A 212 1.43 -20.11 4.80
N ILE A 213 1.05 -18.91 5.20
CA ILE A 213 1.22 -17.71 4.38
C ILE A 213 2.48 -17.01 4.89
N ILE A 214 3.52 -17.02 4.09
CA ILE A 214 4.82 -16.43 4.47
C ILE A 214 5.07 -15.12 3.75
N SER A 215 5.76 -14.22 4.44
CA SER A 215 6.33 -13.00 3.86
C SER A 215 7.84 -13.05 3.95
N PHE A 216 8.52 -12.85 2.81
CA PHE A 216 9.98 -12.79 2.76
C PHE A 216 10.46 -11.51 2.10
N VAL A 217 11.63 -11.04 2.52
CA VAL A 217 12.34 -9.92 1.90
C VAL A 217 13.46 -10.46 1.00
N ALA A 218 13.58 -9.86 -0.18
CA ALA A 218 14.68 -10.12 -1.11
C ALA A 218 14.92 -8.90 -2.01
N GLN A 219 16.12 -8.80 -2.59
CA GLN A 219 16.39 -7.91 -3.71
C GLN A 219 15.61 -8.35 -4.95
N GLY A 220 15.14 -7.40 -5.78
CA GLY A 220 14.13 -7.61 -6.81
C GLY A 220 14.27 -8.84 -7.70
N ASN A 221 15.45 -9.08 -8.27
CA ASN A 221 15.74 -10.25 -9.13
C ASN A 221 15.95 -11.55 -8.33
N LYS A 222 16.45 -11.46 -7.09
CA LYS A 222 16.71 -12.59 -6.20
C LYS A 222 15.44 -13.25 -5.70
N ALA A 223 14.36 -12.45 -5.55
CA ALA A 223 13.04 -12.96 -5.22
C ALA A 223 12.53 -13.98 -6.25
N VAL A 224 12.65 -13.67 -7.54
CA VAL A 224 12.26 -14.59 -8.62
C VAL A 224 13.10 -15.84 -8.61
N THR A 225 14.43 -15.71 -8.43
CA THR A 225 15.34 -16.85 -8.34
C THR A 225 14.99 -17.77 -7.17
N PHE A 226 14.68 -17.20 -6.00
CA PHE A 226 14.26 -17.96 -4.83
C PHE A 226 12.96 -18.73 -5.09
N LEU A 227 11.93 -18.06 -5.61
CA LEU A 227 10.65 -18.71 -5.92
C LEU A 227 10.81 -19.86 -6.89
N LYS A 228 11.67 -19.73 -7.92
CA LYS A 228 12.00 -20.85 -8.83
C LYS A 228 12.67 -22.01 -8.10
N LYS A 229 13.63 -21.73 -7.22
CA LYS A 229 14.34 -22.76 -6.44
C LYS A 229 13.42 -23.57 -5.55
N ILE A 230 12.37 -22.94 -5.00
CA ILE A 230 11.37 -23.61 -4.17
C ILE A 230 10.18 -24.17 -4.97
N GLY A 231 10.34 -24.29 -6.30
CA GLY A 231 9.39 -25.00 -7.17
C GLY A 231 8.19 -24.17 -7.63
N PHE A 232 8.20 -22.84 -7.46
CA PHE A 232 7.13 -22.02 -8.01
C PHE A 232 7.37 -21.70 -9.49
N ASP A 233 6.26 -21.75 -10.23
CA ASP A 233 6.23 -21.16 -11.55
C ASP A 233 6.25 -19.63 -11.43
N THR A 234 7.28 -19.01 -12.00
CA THR A 234 7.50 -17.56 -11.94
C THR A 234 7.28 -16.89 -13.28
N TRP A 235 6.58 -17.56 -14.21
CA TRP A 235 6.23 -16.96 -15.48
C TRP A 235 5.24 -15.80 -15.22
N ARG A 236 5.56 -14.63 -15.78
CA ARG A 236 4.61 -13.53 -15.81
C ARG A 236 3.43 -13.93 -16.70
N VAL A 237 2.25 -13.44 -16.37
CA VAL A 237 1.08 -13.63 -17.22
C VAL A 237 1.33 -13.02 -18.61
N LYS A 238 0.82 -13.66 -19.65
CA LYS A 238 0.93 -13.18 -21.05
C LYS A 238 -0.29 -12.38 -21.48
N ASN A 239 -1.43 -12.68 -20.87
CA ASN A 239 -2.68 -12.01 -21.17
C ASN A 239 -3.49 -11.76 -19.90
N THR A 240 -4.32 -10.74 -19.95
CA THR A 240 -5.17 -10.29 -18.83
C THR A 240 -6.53 -9.89 -19.36
N MET A 241 -7.60 -10.39 -18.74
CA MET A 241 -8.95 -9.89 -18.94
C MET A 241 -9.30 -8.97 -17.75
N ILE A 242 -9.76 -7.76 -18.07
CA ILE A 242 -10.15 -6.73 -17.09
C ILE A 242 -11.63 -6.42 -17.28
N ILE A 243 -12.41 -6.41 -16.19
CA ILE A 243 -13.82 -6.05 -16.22
C ILE A 243 -14.00 -4.64 -15.65
N GLY A 244 -14.61 -3.76 -16.47
CA GLY A 244 -14.82 -2.35 -16.17
C GLY A 244 -13.75 -1.43 -16.74
N GLY A 245 -14.17 -0.31 -17.34
CA GLY A 245 -13.36 0.67 -18.08
C GLY A 245 -13.02 1.93 -17.29
N GLY A 246 -12.84 1.83 -15.96
CA GLY A 246 -12.54 2.99 -15.12
C GLY A 246 -11.08 3.46 -15.20
N LYS A 247 -10.75 4.52 -14.43
CA LYS A 247 -9.39 5.08 -14.37
C LYS A 247 -8.34 4.06 -13.93
N SER A 248 -8.66 3.16 -12.98
CA SER A 248 -7.76 2.08 -12.56
C SER A 248 -7.44 1.13 -13.72
N THR A 249 -8.44 0.84 -14.57
CA THR A 249 -8.27 0.00 -15.76
C THR A 249 -7.32 0.65 -16.77
N TYR A 250 -7.48 1.95 -17.02
CA TYR A 250 -6.56 2.70 -17.89
C TYR A 250 -5.11 2.57 -17.41
N TYR A 251 -4.86 2.91 -16.15
CA TYR A 251 -3.50 2.84 -15.58
C TYR A 251 -2.93 1.43 -15.55
N LEU A 252 -3.76 0.43 -15.26
CA LEU A 252 -3.32 -0.97 -15.25
C LEU A 252 -2.98 -1.43 -16.66
N ALA A 253 -3.87 -1.20 -17.62
CA ALA A 253 -3.70 -1.62 -19.01
C ALA A 253 -2.46 -1.00 -19.64
N ASP A 254 -2.23 0.30 -19.44
CA ASP A 254 -1.03 1.01 -19.93
C ASP A 254 0.26 0.37 -19.39
N GLN A 255 0.30 0.06 -18.08
CA GLN A 255 1.46 -0.60 -17.47
C GLN A 255 1.68 -2.03 -17.99
N LEU A 256 0.61 -2.80 -18.18
CA LEU A 256 0.70 -4.19 -18.66
C LEU A 256 1.14 -4.23 -20.13
N ILE A 257 0.53 -3.40 -20.97
CA ILE A 257 0.85 -3.29 -22.40
C ILE A 257 2.30 -2.83 -22.61
N SER A 258 2.78 -1.86 -21.84
CA SER A 258 4.17 -1.37 -21.91
C SER A 258 5.19 -2.46 -21.62
N ARG A 259 4.79 -3.53 -20.93
CA ARG A 259 5.61 -4.71 -20.60
C ARG A 259 5.30 -5.94 -21.46
N GLY A 260 4.51 -5.78 -22.53
CA GLY A 260 4.21 -6.83 -23.48
C GLY A 260 3.20 -7.86 -22.99
N ILE A 261 2.30 -7.50 -22.06
CA ILE A 261 1.15 -8.30 -21.67
C ILE A 261 -0.04 -7.87 -22.51
N SER A 262 -0.72 -8.82 -23.14
CA SER A 262 -1.94 -8.56 -23.91
C SER A 262 -3.09 -8.26 -22.96
N VAL A 263 -3.85 -7.20 -23.24
CA VAL A 263 -4.95 -6.75 -22.39
C VAL A 263 -6.26 -6.76 -23.17
N LYS A 264 -7.28 -7.42 -22.61
CA LYS A 264 -8.67 -7.36 -23.05
C LYS A 264 -9.48 -6.68 -21.95
N ILE A 265 -10.28 -5.68 -22.32
CA ILE A 265 -11.14 -4.92 -21.40
C ILE A 265 -12.58 -5.09 -21.83
N ILE A 266 -13.46 -5.49 -20.91
CA ILE A 266 -14.90 -5.57 -21.13
C ILE A 266 -15.54 -4.41 -20.36
N GLU A 267 -16.21 -3.50 -21.07
CA GLU A 267 -16.89 -2.32 -20.50
C GLU A 267 -18.28 -2.18 -21.15
N LYS A 268 -19.28 -1.95 -20.32
CA LYS A 268 -20.67 -1.82 -20.78
C LYS A 268 -21.01 -0.45 -21.40
N ASP A 269 -20.31 0.58 -20.97
CA ASP A 269 -20.51 1.94 -21.43
C ASP A 269 -19.77 2.17 -22.75
N ARG A 270 -20.53 2.40 -23.83
CA ARG A 270 -20.00 2.57 -25.18
C ARG A 270 -19.08 3.79 -25.31
N GLU A 271 -19.43 4.91 -24.68
CA GLU A 271 -18.60 6.12 -24.75
C GLU A 271 -17.22 5.89 -24.10
N LYS A 272 -17.19 5.16 -22.97
CA LYS A 272 -15.92 4.76 -22.33
C LYS A 272 -15.13 3.79 -23.20
N CYS A 273 -15.79 2.86 -23.90
CA CYS A 273 -15.11 1.97 -24.84
C CYS A 273 -14.43 2.76 -25.96
N GLU A 274 -15.11 3.75 -26.54
CA GLU A 274 -14.57 4.61 -27.57
C GLU A 274 -13.36 5.43 -27.04
N GLN A 275 -13.47 6.02 -25.85
CA GLN A 275 -12.37 6.73 -25.21
C GLN A 275 -11.17 5.82 -24.92
N LEU A 276 -11.40 4.63 -24.38
CA LEU A 276 -10.33 3.67 -24.08
C LEU A 276 -9.64 3.17 -25.35
N SER A 277 -10.37 2.99 -26.45
CA SER A 277 -9.79 2.59 -27.73
C SER A 277 -8.81 3.62 -28.31
N ILE A 278 -9.06 4.91 -28.04
CA ILE A 278 -8.15 5.99 -28.40
C ILE A 278 -6.93 6.02 -27.49
N LEU A 279 -7.15 5.89 -26.18
CA LEU A 279 -6.09 6.01 -25.16
C LEU A 279 -5.19 4.77 -25.09
N LEU A 280 -5.72 3.59 -25.41
CA LEU A 280 -5.07 2.29 -25.32
C LEU A 280 -5.14 1.52 -26.65
N PRO A 281 -4.52 2.00 -27.72
CA PRO A 281 -4.69 1.44 -29.08
C PRO A 281 -4.16 -0.01 -29.21
N LYS A 282 -3.44 -0.53 -28.25
CA LYS A 282 -2.95 -1.91 -28.22
C LYS A 282 -3.81 -2.84 -27.35
N ALA A 283 -4.82 -2.34 -26.65
CA ALA A 283 -5.77 -3.15 -25.90
C ALA A 283 -6.92 -3.60 -26.81
N ILE A 284 -7.47 -4.76 -26.51
CA ILE A 284 -8.74 -5.21 -27.09
C ILE A 284 -9.86 -4.69 -26.21
N ILE A 285 -10.72 -3.82 -26.76
CA ILE A 285 -11.84 -3.24 -26.04
C ILE A 285 -13.13 -3.88 -26.53
N ILE A 286 -13.87 -4.49 -25.61
CA ILE A 286 -15.16 -5.14 -25.86
C ILE A 286 -16.26 -4.31 -25.22
N ASN A 287 -17.23 -3.88 -26.00
CA ASN A 287 -18.43 -3.27 -25.47
C ASN A 287 -19.45 -4.36 -25.10
N GLY A 288 -19.52 -4.69 -23.82
CA GLY A 288 -20.36 -5.77 -23.30
C GLY A 288 -20.55 -5.69 -21.79
N ASP A 289 -21.53 -6.40 -21.28
CA ASP A 289 -21.74 -6.55 -19.83
C ASP A 289 -20.83 -7.66 -19.31
N GLY A 290 -19.79 -7.27 -18.60
CA GLY A 290 -18.84 -8.21 -17.98
C GLY A 290 -19.43 -9.00 -16.78
N THR A 291 -20.68 -8.76 -16.40
CA THR A 291 -21.39 -9.61 -15.41
C THR A 291 -22.21 -10.71 -16.06
N ASP A 292 -22.32 -10.71 -17.38
CA ASP A 292 -23.00 -11.75 -18.14
C ASP A 292 -22.05 -12.92 -18.43
N GLU A 293 -22.46 -14.11 -18.01
CA GLU A 293 -21.68 -15.35 -18.15
C GLU A 293 -21.39 -15.69 -19.63
N ALA A 294 -22.38 -15.50 -20.51
CA ALA A 294 -22.21 -15.78 -21.92
C ALA A 294 -21.14 -14.87 -22.55
N THR A 295 -21.15 -13.59 -22.25
CA THR A 295 -20.14 -12.63 -22.67
C THR A 295 -18.73 -13.03 -22.18
N LEU A 296 -18.59 -13.45 -20.92
CA LEU A 296 -17.30 -13.88 -20.37
C LEU A 296 -16.77 -15.14 -21.07
N LEU A 297 -17.63 -16.12 -21.35
CA LEU A 297 -17.27 -17.36 -22.05
C LEU A 297 -16.88 -17.07 -23.51
N GLU A 298 -17.67 -16.26 -24.23
CA GLU A 298 -17.37 -15.84 -25.62
C GLU A 298 -16.02 -15.15 -25.71
N GLU A 299 -15.70 -14.30 -24.71
CA GLU A 299 -14.44 -13.57 -24.64
C GLU A 299 -13.27 -14.39 -24.07
N GLY A 300 -13.51 -15.67 -23.73
CA GLY A 300 -12.48 -16.67 -23.42
C GLY A 300 -11.96 -16.63 -21.99
N ILE A 301 -12.82 -16.38 -21.00
CA ILE A 301 -12.45 -16.38 -19.57
C ILE A 301 -11.77 -17.69 -19.14
N GLU A 302 -12.12 -18.82 -19.76
CA GLU A 302 -11.57 -20.14 -19.44
C GLU A 302 -10.08 -20.28 -19.75
N THR A 303 -9.56 -19.45 -20.68
CA THR A 303 -8.19 -19.58 -21.22
C THR A 303 -7.28 -18.40 -20.86
N VAL A 304 -7.82 -17.39 -20.16
CA VAL A 304 -6.99 -16.25 -19.74
C VAL A 304 -6.01 -16.64 -18.65
N GLU A 305 -4.82 -16.09 -18.66
CA GLU A 305 -3.81 -16.32 -17.63
C GLU A 305 -4.03 -15.44 -16.38
N SER A 306 -4.73 -14.30 -16.54
CA SER A 306 -5.14 -13.49 -15.41
C SER A 306 -6.49 -12.79 -15.63
N PHE A 307 -7.21 -12.58 -14.53
CA PHE A 307 -8.53 -11.97 -14.50
C PHE A 307 -8.60 -10.91 -13.39
N VAL A 308 -9.03 -9.69 -13.76
CA VAL A 308 -9.00 -8.54 -12.84
C VAL A 308 -10.32 -7.78 -12.91
N PRO A 309 -11.28 -8.06 -12.01
CA PRO A 309 -12.50 -7.27 -11.92
C PRO A 309 -12.22 -5.92 -11.25
N LEU A 310 -12.49 -4.83 -11.99
CA LEU A 310 -12.28 -3.44 -11.58
C LEU A 310 -13.56 -2.61 -11.70
N THR A 311 -14.72 -3.22 -11.50
CA THR A 311 -16.01 -2.51 -11.51
C THR A 311 -16.11 -1.53 -10.35
N GLY A 312 -17.18 -0.72 -10.35
CA GLY A 312 -17.49 0.21 -9.25
C GLY A 312 -18.07 -0.47 -7.99
N LEU A 313 -18.50 -1.72 -8.10
CA LEU A 313 -19.24 -2.47 -7.07
C LEU A 313 -18.39 -3.64 -6.55
N ASP A 314 -18.16 -3.65 -5.24
CA ASP A 314 -17.34 -4.68 -4.59
C ASP A 314 -17.98 -6.06 -4.68
N GLU A 315 -19.31 -6.12 -4.57
CA GLU A 315 -20.11 -7.34 -4.68
C GLU A 315 -19.97 -7.99 -6.07
N GLU A 316 -19.99 -7.18 -7.14
CA GLU A 316 -19.73 -7.66 -8.50
C GLU A 316 -18.30 -8.19 -8.64
N ASN A 317 -17.31 -7.44 -8.12
CA ASN A 317 -15.91 -7.86 -8.19
C ASN A 317 -15.69 -9.20 -7.46
N ILE A 318 -16.34 -9.42 -6.32
CA ILE A 318 -16.29 -10.68 -5.57
C ILE A 318 -16.91 -11.82 -6.38
N LEU A 319 -18.13 -11.64 -6.90
CA LEU A 319 -18.81 -12.68 -7.68
C LEU A 319 -18.05 -13.05 -8.94
N LEU A 320 -17.56 -12.05 -9.68
CA LEU A 320 -16.73 -12.24 -10.87
C LEU A 320 -15.45 -13.01 -10.56
N THR A 321 -14.81 -12.69 -9.43
CA THR A 321 -13.64 -13.43 -8.95
C THR A 321 -13.93 -14.91 -8.70
N LEU A 322 -14.99 -15.18 -7.95
CA LEU A 322 -15.40 -16.56 -7.62
C LEU A 322 -15.78 -17.34 -8.88
N TYR A 323 -16.47 -16.69 -9.84
CA TYR A 323 -16.78 -17.30 -11.12
C TYR A 323 -15.51 -17.60 -11.93
N ALA A 324 -14.61 -16.64 -12.09
CA ALA A 324 -13.34 -16.84 -12.80
C ALA A 324 -12.53 -18.00 -12.22
N LYS A 325 -12.45 -18.13 -10.91
CA LYS A 325 -11.77 -19.24 -10.23
C LYS A 325 -12.44 -20.59 -10.41
N LYS A 326 -13.76 -20.61 -10.65
CA LYS A 326 -14.51 -21.82 -10.93
C LYS A 326 -14.26 -22.35 -12.34
N VAL A 327 -14.16 -21.44 -13.33
CA VAL A 327 -14.12 -21.81 -14.76
C VAL A 327 -12.72 -21.76 -15.36
N SER A 328 -11.73 -21.20 -14.66
CA SER A 328 -10.36 -21.06 -15.15
C SER A 328 -9.30 -21.26 -14.06
N ASN A 329 -8.06 -21.42 -14.49
CA ASN A 329 -6.88 -21.39 -13.61
C ASN A 329 -6.21 -20.01 -13.59
N ALA A 330 -6.92 -18.96 -13.97
CA ALA A 330 -6.37 -17.63 -14.04
C ALA A 330 -5.87 -17.12 -12.69
N LYS A 331 -4.76 -16.37 -12.70
CA LYS A 331 -4.38 -15.53 -11.56
C LYS A 331 -5.43 -14.44 -11.39
N VAL A 332 -6.15 -14.44 -10.29
CA VAL A 332 -7.19 -13.44 -10.00
C VAL A 332 -6.67 -12.38 -9.05
N VAL A 333 -6.97 -11.11 -9.35
CA VAL A 333 -6.69 -9.97 -8.48
C VAL A 333 -7.97 -9.16 -8.30
N THR A 334 -8.52 -9.17 -7.10
CA THR A 334 -9.83 -8.58 -6.78
C THR A 334 -9.67 -7.21 -6.17
N LYS A 335 -10.32 -6.19 -6.75
CA LYS A 335 -10.41 -4.86 -6.15
C LYS A 335 -11.59 -4.77 -5.20
N ILE A 336 -11.34 -4.32 -3.96
CA ILE A 336 -12.36 -4.05 -2.94
C ILE A 336 -12.18 -2.64 -2.39
N ASN A 337 -13.26 -1.87 -2.39
CA ASN A 337 -13.24 -0.49 -1.92
C ASN A 337 -13.73 -0.35 -0.47
N ARG A 338 -14.54 -1.26 0.05
CA ARG A 338 -15.10 -1.22 1.40
C ARG A 338 -14.31 -2.10 2.36
N SER A 339 -14.20 -1.64 3.60
CA SER A 339 -13.65 -2.44 4.70
C SER A 339 -14.72 -3.19 5.49
N SER A 340 -16.00 -2.87 5.25
CA SER A 340 -17.11 -3.59 5.86
C SER A 340 -17.07 -5.07 5.48
N PHE A 341 -17.39 -5.95 6.40
CA PHE A 341 -17.38 -7.40 6.18
C PHE A 341 -15.99 -8.01 5.87
N LYS A 342 -14.92 -7.38 6.29
CA LYS A 342 -13.54 -7.84 6.03
C LYS A 342 -13.31 -9.28 6.48
N GLU A 343 -13.85 -9.68 7.63
CA GLU A 343 -13.77 -11.06 8.13
C GLU A 343 -14.45 -12.06 7.18
N VAL A 344 -15.62 -11.70 6.62
CA VAL A 344 -16.31 -12.52 5.63
C VAL A 344 -15.48 -12.60 4.33
N ILE A 345 -14.98 -11.45 3.87
CA ILE A 345 -14.16 -11.35 2.65
C ILE A 345 -12.89 -12.19 2.80
N ASN A 346 -12.23 -12.16 3.94
CA ASN A 346 -11.03 -12.95 4.23
C ASN A 346 -11.30 -14.46 4.28
N GLY A 347 -12.53 -14.85 4.57
CA GLY A 347 -12.98 -16.27 4.49
C GLY A 347 -13.25 -16.77 3.08
N LEU A 348 -13.31 -15.86 2.08
CA LEU A 348 -13.50 -16.21 0.68
C LEU A 348 -12.15 -16.36 -0.02
N ASP A 349 -12.05 -17.33 -0.90
CA ASP A 349 -10.85 -17.50 -1.73
C ASP A 349 -10.88 -16.54 -2.93
N LEU A 350 -10.53 -15.27 -2.68
CA LEU A 350 -10.54 -14.20 -3.68
C LEU A 350 -9.19 -13.99 -4.39
N GLY A 351 -8.25 -14.89 -4.18
CA GLY A 351 -6.89 -14.70 -4.72
C GLY A 351 -6.16 -13.54 -4.05
N SER A 352 -5.59 -12.64 -4.85
CA SER A 352 -4.99 -11.41 -4.33
C SER A 352 -6.05 -10.32 -4.22
N VAL A 353 -6.16 -9.67 -3.06
CA VAL A 353 -7.12 -8.58 -2.85
C VAL A 353 -6.38 -7.26 -2.73
N VAL A 354 -6.83 -6.25 -3.47
CA VAL A 354 -6.25 -4.90 -3.47
C VAL A 354 -7.29 -3.90 -2.96
N TYR A 355 -6.87 -3.09 -1.98
CA TYR A 355 -7.71 -2.07 -1.34
C TYR A 355 -7.19 -0.66 -1.66
N PRO A 356 -7.66 0.03 -2.73
CA PRO A 356 -7.11 1.31 -3.17
C PRO A 356 -7.13 2.41 -2.11
N ARG A 357 -8.13 2.39 -1.21
CA ARG A 357 -8.24 3.39 -0.14
C ARG A 357 -7.14 3.25 0.90
N TYR A 358 -6.83 2.01 1.30
CA TYR A 358 -5.77 1.79 2.28
C TYR A 358 -4.40 2.17 1.73
N ILE A 359 -4.12 1.85 0.45
CA ILE A 359 -2.88 2.25 -0.23
C ILE A 359 -2.70 3.77 -0.16
N THR A 360 -3.80 4.51 -0.42
CA THR A 360 -3.80 5.98 -0.34
C THR A 360 -3.59 6.49 1.08
N ALA A 361 -4.35 5.93 2.02
CA ALA A 361 -4.26 6.34 3.42
C ALA A 361 -2.86 6.05 3.98
N GLU A 362 -2.32 4.87 3.73
CA GLU A 362 -0.97 4.48 4.15
C GLU A 362 0.10 5.44 3.62
N ALA A 363 0.04 5.84 2.35
CA ALA A 363 0.99 6.79 1.78
C ALA A 363 0.92 8.18 2.44
N ILE A 364 -0.29 8.66 2.73
CA ILE A 364 -0.50 9.95 3.42
C ILE A 364 -0.06 9.87 4.88
N ILE A 365 -0.38 8.78 5.57
CA ILE A 365 -0.03 8.55 6.97
C ILE A 365 1.48 8.40 7.12
N ALA A 366 2.13 7.65 6.22
CA ALA A 366 3.59 7.56 6.19
C ALA A 366 4.22 8.94 6.05
N TYR A 367 3.67 9.80 5.18
CA TYR A 367 4.11 11.19 5.07
C TYR A 367 3.85 12.00 6.35
N ALA A 368 2.65 11.89 6.96
CA ALA A 368 2.32 12.59 8.20
C ALA A 368 3.26 12.18 9.34
N ARG A 369 3.55 10.89 9.46
CA ARG A 369 4.53 10.36 10.41
C ARG A 369 5.94 10.89 10.12
N ALA A 370 6.41 10.81 8.87
CA ALA A 370 7.70 11.37 8.49
C ALA A 370 7.78 12.88 8.78
N LYS A 371 6.69 13.63 8.61
CA LYS A 371 6.61 15.05 8.96
C LYS A 371 6.61 15.26 10.48
N LYS A 372 5.83 14.50 11.23
CA LYS A 372 5.84 14.49 12.71
C LYS A 372 7.23 14.15 13.23
N ASP A 373 7.94 13.36 12.50
CA ASP A 373 9.24 12.76 12.78
C ASP A 373 10.42 13.58 12.23
N SER A 374 10.24 14.40 11.19
CA SER A 374 11.24 15.42 10.81
C SER A 374 11.43 16.48 11.92
N MET A 375 10.56 16.44 12.93
CA MET A 375 10.72 17.08 14.23
C MET A 375 11.43 16.15 15.24
N GLY A 376 12.03 14.99 14.81
CA GLY A 376 12.80 14.10 15.68
C GLY A 376 12.78 12.58 15.40
N SER A 377 12.24 12.08 14.29
CA SER A 377 12.30 10.65 13.94
C SER A 377 12.96 10.36 12.59
N ASN A 378 13.37 9.11 12.43
CA ASN A 378 14.16 8.61 11.31
C ASN A 378 13.40 7.62 10.43
N ILE A 379 12.06 7.57 10.49
CA ILE A 379 11.24 6.68 9.67
C ILE A 379 11.15 7.21 8.24
N GLU A 380 11.49 6.39 7.24
CA GLU A 380 11.31 6.68 5.82
C GLU A 380 10.02 6.08 5.26
N THR A 381 9.71 4.85 5.63
CA THR A 381 8.55 4.11 5.11
C THR A 381 7.94 3.26 6.22
N LEU A 382 6.61 3.19 6.23
CA LEU A 382 5.86 2.30 7.12
C LEU A 382 4.72 1.65 6.33
N TYR A 383 4.61 0.33 6.45
CA TYR A 383 3.47 -0.44 5.96
C TYR A 383 2.81 -1.18 7.12
N HIS A 384 1.49 -1.09 7.20
CA HIS A 384 0.70 -1.99 8.02
C HIS A 384 0.41 -3.26 7.23
N LEU A 385 0.78 -4.39 7.79
CA LEU A 385 0.65 -5.69 7.14
C LEU A 385 -0.25 -6.61 7.99
N PHE A 386 -0.82 -7.63 7.34
CA PHE A 386 -1.64 -8.63 8.02
C PHE A 386 -2.78 -8.00 8.84
N ASP A 387 -3.54 -7.08 8.21
CA ASP A 387 -4.65 -6.37 8.87
C ASP A 387 -4.21 -5.54 10.09
N SER A 388 -3.10 -4.84 9.95
CA SER A 388 -2.47 -4.02 11.00
C SER A 388 -1.97 -4.81 12.21
N ARG A 389 -1.79 -6.14 12.08
CA ARG A 389 -1.20 -6.99 13.13
C ARG A 389 0.33 -6.95 13.15
N ALA A 390 0.96 -6.46 12.09
CA ALA A 390 2.39 -6.20 12.03
C ALA A 390 2.67 -4.90 11.27
N GLU A 391 3.81 -4.31 11.60
CA GLU A 391 4.37 -3.14 10.92
C GLU A 391 5.69 -3.51 10.25
N ALA A 392 5.86 -3.11 9.00
CA ALA A 392 7.15 -3.09 8.31
C ALA A 392 7.62 -1.63 8.26
N ILE A 393 8.72 -1.33 8.95
CA ILE A 393 9.20 0.04 9.16
C ILE A 393 10.61 0.18 8.59
N GLU A 394 10.84 1.21 7.79
CA GLU A 394 12.14 1.56 7.25
C GLU A 394 12.67 2.82 7.94
N PHE A 395 13.85 2.71 8.55
CA PHE A 395 14.52 3.79 9.28
C PHE A 395 15.76 4.26 8.53
N SER A 396 15.94 5.57 8.42
CA SER A 396 17.21 6.19 8.00
C SER A 396 18.09 6.47 9.20
N ILE A 397 19.31 5.95 9.21
CA ILE A 397 20.25 6.06 10.34
C ILE A 397 21.12 7.31 10.16
N LYS A 398 20.63 8.45 10.65
CA LYS A 398 21.29 9.76 10.47
C LYS A 398 22.43 10.00 11.44
N GLU A 399 22.37 9.40 12.62
CA GLU A 399 23.33 9.62 13.71
C GLU A 399 23.77 8.30 14.34
N GLN A 400 24.91 8.31 15.02
CA GLN A 400 25.30 7.20 15.86
C GLN A 400 24.39 7.10 17.09
N SER A 401 24.07 5.88 17.48
CA SER A 401 23.17 5.59 18.60
C SER A 401 23.60 4.32 19.32
N SER A 402 22.86 3.95 20.36
CA SER A 402 23.12 2.73 21.14
C SER A 402 22.92 1.42 20.38
N VAL A 403 22.47 1.48 19.12
CA VAL A 403 22.26 0.29 18.27
C VAL A 403 23.18 0.28 17.05
N THR A 404 23.98 1.32 16.85
CA THR A 404 24.96 1.39 15.74
C THR A 404 26.28 0.75 16.13
N ASP A 405 26.97 0.16 15.12
CA ASP A 405 28.31 -0.48 15.23
C ASP A 405 28.39 -1.64 16.23
N ILE A 406 27.23 -2.18 16.65
CA ILE A 406 27.12 -3.35 17.52
C ILE A 406 26.52 -4.50 16.69
N PRO A 407 27.11 -5.72 16.74
CA PRO A 407 26.53 -6.89 16.08
C PRO A 407 25.09 -7.13 16.54
N LEU A 408 24.20 -7.44 15.60
CA LEU A 408 22.77 -7.63 15.90
C LEU A 408 22.53 -8.72 16.95
N LYS A 409 23.38 -9.73 17.03
CA LYS A 409 23.31 -10.80 18.06
C LYS A 409 23.59 -10.29 19.49
N ASP A 410 24.34 -9.20 19.61
CA ASP A 410 24.75 -8.60 20.88
C ASP A 410 23.77 -7.49 21.33
N LEU A 411 22.85 -7.11 20.45
CA LEU A 411 21.75 -6.20 20.79
C LEU A 411 20.64 -6.95 21.52
N ASN A 412 20.13 -6.38 22.63
CA ASN A 412 18.96 -6.92 23.35
C ASN A 412 17.66 -6.57 22.59
N ILE A 413 17.50 -7.14 21.39
CA ILE A 413 16.35 -6.88 20.52
C ILE A 413 15.06 -7.38 21.19
N ARG A 414 13.95 -6.64 21.00
CA ARG A 414 12.62 -7.03 21.49
C ARG A 414 12.16 -8.33 20.84
N LYS A 415 11.37 -9.12 21.57
CA LYS A 415 10.67 -10.28 20.99
C LYS A 415 9.69 -9.79 19.90
N ASN A 416 9.33 -10.64 18.97
CA ASN A 416 8.43 -10.34 17.86
C ASN A 416 8.87 -9.13 17.01
N LEU A 417 10.19 -9.02 16.83
CA LEU A 417 10.84 -8.04 15.98
C LEU A 417 11.98 -8.70 15.22
N LEU A 418 12.11 -8.38 13.94
CA LEU A 418 13.19 -8.87 13.08
C LEU A 418 13.75 -7.71 12.25
N VAL A 419 15.07 -7.60 12.18
CA VAL A 419 15.75 -6.72 11.21
C VAL A 419 15.77 -7.46 9.87
N CYS A 420 15.08 -6.92 8.88
CA CYS A 420 14.78 -7.61 7.62
C CYS A 420 15.82 -7.34 6.54
N PHE A 421 16.28 -6.11 6.41
CA PHE A 421 17.42 -5.76 5.56
C PHE A 421 18.13 -4.49 6.07
N ILE A 422 19.37 -4.34 5.64
CA ILE A 422 20.16 -3.12 5.75
C ILE A 422 20.51 -2.67 4.33
N ASN A 423 20.13 -1.46 3.96
CA ASN A 423 20.57 -0.83 2.72
C ASN A 423 21.75 0.08 3.04
N ARG A 424 22.93 -0.33 2.58
CA ARG A 424 24.19 0.43 2.75
C ARG A 424 24.67 0.92 1.40
N ASN A 425 24.62 2.22 1.19
CA ASN A 425 25.05 2.84 -0.06
C ASN A 425 24.42 2.22 -1.33
N GLY A 426 23.13 1.89 -1.28
CA GLY A 426 22.40 1.27 -2.39
C GLY A 426 22.56 -0.25 -2.49
N THR A 427 23.32 -0.88 -1.60
CA THR A 427 23.46 -2.34 -1.54
C THR A 427 22.56 -2.92 -0.46
N ILE A 428 21.66 -3.82 -0.83
CA ILE A 428 20.78 -4.52 0.11
C ILE A 428 21.53 -5.70 0.73
N ILE A 429 21.68 -5.67 2.03
CA ILE A 429 22.28 -6.72 2.86
C ILE A 429 21.15 -7.44 3.59
N ILE A 430 21.05 -8.75 3.43
CA ILE A 430 20.19 -9.59 4.27
C ILE A 430 21.02 -9.92 5.53
N PRO A 431 20.64 -9.35 6.69
CA PRO A 431 21.53 -9.37 7.84
C PRO A 431 21.60 -10.75 8.52
N SER A 432 22.75 -11.02 9.08
CA SER A 432 23.00 -12.08 10.04
C SER A 432 23.26 -11.50 11.42
N GLY A 433 23.34 -12.34 12.45
CA GLY A 433 23.67 -11.88 13.80
C GLY A 433 25.01 -11.14 13.92
N ASN A 434 25.95 -11.34 13.01
CA ASN A 434 27.25 -10.68 13.04
C ASN A 434 27.29 -9.31 12.32
N ASP A 435 26.22 -8.97 11.57
CA ASP A 435 26.13 -7.67 10.89
C ASP A 435 25.75 -6.58 11.88
N CYS A 436 26.23 -5.36 11.60
CA CYS A 436 25.98 -4.15 12.40
C CYS A 436 25.20 -3.13 11.58
N ILE A 437 24.34 -2.37 12.24
CA ILE A 437 23.73 -1.16 11.70
C ILE A 437 24.77 -0.04 11.77
N GLN A 438 24.92 0.77 10.72
CA GLN A 438 25.88 1.87 10.67
C GLN A 438 25.19 3.19 10.34
N LYS A 439 25.83 4.29 10.73
CA LYS A 439 25.39 5.62 10.28
C LYS A 439 25.40 5.70 8.75
N GLY A 440 24.33 6.21 8.17
CA GLY A 440 24.10 6.29 6.72
C GLY A 440 23.32 5.12 6.15
N ASP A 441 23.10 4.06 6.93
CA ASP A 441 22.25 2.94 6.50
C ASP A 441 20.77 3.31 6.48
N THR A 442 20.01 2.63 5.65
CA THR A 442 18.56 2.50 5.80
C THR A 442 18.24 1.08 6.24
N VAL A 443 17.48 0.94 7.31
CA VAL A 443 17.21 -0.35 7.96
C VAL A 443 15.72 -0.62 8.00
N MET A 444 15.28 -1.77 7.45
CA MET A 444 13.90 -2.23 7.55
C MET A 444 13.76 -3.24 8.69
N ILE A 445 12.77 -3.03 9.52
CA ILE A 445 12.33 -4.00 10.53
C ILE A 445 10.92 -4.50 10.25
N MET A 446 10.62 -5.72 10.72
CA MET A 446 9.27 -6.26 10.83
C MET A 446 8.95 -6.48 12.30
N THR A 447 7.78 -6.03 12.76
CA THR A 447 7.39 -6.14 14.17
C THR A 447 5.88 -6.23 14.35
N THR A 448 5.42 -6.91 15.41
CA THR A 448 4.02 -6.86 15.86
C THR A 448 3.78 -5.75 16.90
N HIS A 449 4.81 -5.02 17.30
CA HIS A 449 4.66 -3.85 18.15
C HIS A 449 4.30 -2.63 17.30
N THR A 450 3.53 -1.73 17.89
CA THR A 450 3.13 -0.46 17.27
C THR A 450 3.83 0.73 17.92
N GLY A 451 3.88 1.86 17.20
CA GLY A 451 4.35 3.12 17.75
C GLY A 451 5.87 3.26 17.86
N PHE A 452 6.63 2.52 17.06
CA PHE A 452 8.06 2.75 16.88
C PHE A 452 8.29 4.11 16.21
N ASN A 453 9.30 4.82 16.64
CA ASN A 453 9.59 6.18 16.19
C ASN A 453 11.04 6.35 15.79
N ASP A 454 11.91 5.54 16.35
CA ASP A 454 13.34 5.55 16.09
C ASP A 454 13.88 4.12 16.10
N ILE A 455 15.00 3.91 15.42
CA ILE A 455 15.67 2.61 15.41
C ILE A 455 16.05 2.13 16.83
N MET A 456 16.29 3.04 17.75
CA MET A 456 16.58 2.68 19.15
C MET A 456 15.42 1.99 19.86
N ASP A 457 14.19 2.09 19.33
CA ASP A 457 13.03 1.40 19.90
C ASP A 457 13.07 -0.12 19.69
N ILE A 458 13.99 -0.63 18.84
CA ILE A 458 14.16 -2.08 18.62
C ILE A 458 14.72 -2.82 19.82
N VAL A 459 15.45 -2.14 20.70
CA VAL A 459 16.05 -2.74 21.92
C VAL A 459 15.13 -2.60 23.12
N LYS A 460 15.23 -3.54 24.04
CA LYS A 460 14.56 -3.46 25.35
C LYS A 460 15.27 -2.37 26.18
N LYS A 461 14.48 -1.48 26.75
CA LYS A 461 14.95 -0.52 27.74
C LYS A 461 15.22 -1.21 29.05
#